data_6c80e20e60fd60da6331c79d0a783cff
#
_entry.id   6c80e20e60fd60da6331c79d0a783cff
#
_cell.length_a   1.000
_cell.length_b   1.000
_cell.length_c   1.000
_cell.angle_alpha   90.00
_cell.angle_beta   90.00
_cell.angle_gamma   90.00
#
_symmetry.space_group_name_H-M   'P 1'
#
loop_
_entity.id
_entity.type
_entity.pdbx_description
1 polymer ?
#
loop_
_entity_poly.entity_id
_entity_poly.type
_entity_poly.pdbx_seq_one_letter_code
_entity_poly.pdbx_strand_id
1 'polypeptide(L)'
;MDISTLASSSASRDLARYERSYQSASFEPTQAALRKRIVTTQLKLWQARRVLEVGCGMAPIFTDYRDFSQLTIVEPGRHFAEHARHLAGPDDRILVIQDFLENAAGSAPLFGQTFDAILVSGLLHEIPEPQKLLQALRPLCTTTTRLHVNVPNARSLHRLLALEMGLIDDLYALSDRQRMLQQHSTFDLQSLTDLCHRAGYEVIGQGSYFIKPFAHAQMQQLQDIGMLDERMLDGLMGLEKHLPGLGSEIYLNLRVTDRPHTP
;
A
#
# COMPACT_ATOMS: atom_id res chain seq x y z
N MET A 1 24.10 23.22 -28.92
CA MET A 1 24.14 21.83 -28.40
C MET A 1 22.90 21.64 -27.57
N ASP A 2 22.03 20.83 -28.09
CA ASP A 2 20.66 20.61 -27.67
C ASP A 2 20.61 19.77 -26.36
N ILE A 3 20.06 20.31 -25.29
CA ILE A 3 19.91 19.63 -24.00
C ILE A 3 18.45 19.15 -23.84
N SER A 4 17.92 18.53 -24.88
CA SER A 4 16.55 18.02 -24.87
C SER A 4 16.53 16.55 -25.28
N THR A 5 17.08 15.62 -24.46
CA THR A 5 16.76 14.19 -24.62
C THR A 5 17.37 13.38 -23.47
N LEU A 6 16.85 13.54 -22.26
CA LEU A 6 16.94 12.51 -21.20
C LEU A 6 15.56 12.36 -20.56
N ALA A 7 14.57 12.07 -21.38
CA ALA A 7 13.34 11.44 -20.91
C ALA A 7 13.69 9.97 -20.64
N SER A 8 13.98 9.64 -19.39
CA SER A 8 14.14 8.26 -18.95
C SER A 8 12.84 7.51 -19.24
N SER A 9 12.91 6.53 -20.14
CA SER A 9 11.84 5.56 -20.35
C SER A 9 11.73 4.66 -19.12
N SER A 10 11.09 5.14 -18.05
CA SER A 10 10.46 4.24 -17.10
C SER A 10 9.37 3.52 -17.89
N ALA A 11 9.40 2.19 -17.93
CA ALA A 11 8.33 1.41 -18.53
C ALA A 11 7.03 1.83 -17.85
N SER A 12 6.26 2.71 -18.50
CA SER A 12 5.06 3.30 -17.92
C SER A 12 4.06 2.17 -17.72
N ARG A 13 3.61 1.98 -16.47
CA ARG A 13 2.53 1.06 -16.14
C ARG A 13 1.34 1.36 -17.03
N ASP A 14 0.76 0.34 -17.66
CA ASP A 14 -0.52 0.47 -18.36
C ASP A 14 -1.65 0.63 -17.33
N LEU A 15 -1.89 1.89 -16.93
CA LEU A 15 -2.88 2.23 -15.91
C LEU A 15 -4.29 1.75 -16.28
N ALA A 16 -4.68 1.84 -17.56
CA ALA A 16 -6.01 1.42 -17.98
C ALA A 16 -6.18 -0.12 -17.89
N ARG A 17 -5.13 -0.88 -18.21
CA ARG A 17 -5.12 -2.34 -18.03
C ARG A 17 -5.15 -2.70 -16.54
N TYR A 18 -4.38 -1.98 -15.73
CA TYR A 18 -4.33 -2.17 -14.27
C TYR A 18 -5.70 -1.93 -13.63
N GLU A 19 -6.34 -0.80 -13.92
CA GLU A 19 -7.67 -0.46 -13.40
C GLU A 19 -8.70 -1.57 -13.70
N ARG A 20 -8.73 -2.08 -14.93
CA ARG A 20 -9.63 -3.20 -15.31
C ARG A 20 -9.31 -4.49 -14.55
N SER A 21 -8.03 -4.83 -14.42
CA SER A 21 -7.61 -6.06 -13.74
C SER A 21 -7.90 -6.01 -12.23
N TYR A 22 -7.76 -4.84 -11.62
CA TYR A 22 -8.05 -4.63 -10.21
C TYR A 22 -9.55 -4.80 -9.89
N GLN A 23 -10.43 -4.26 -10.75
CA GLN A 23 -11.88 -4.37 -10.59
C GLN A 23 -12.39 -5.82 -10.71
N SER A 24 -11.71 -6.67 -11.47
CA SER A 24 -12.09 -8.07 -11.65
C SER A 24 -11.46 -9.04 -10.64
N ALA A 25 -10.66 -8.55 -9.71
CA ALA A 25 -9.93 -9.38 -8.77
C ALA A 25 -10.85 -9.94 -7.66
N SER A 26 -11.05 -11.27 -7.67
CA SER A 26 -11.80 -11.99 -6.62
C SER A 26 -11.18 -11.77 -5.24
N PHE A 27 -12.01 -11.69 -4.20
CA PHE A 27 -11.62 -11.50 -2.79
C PHE A 27 -10.86 -10.19 -2.48
N GLU A 28 -10.50 -9.37 -3.48
CA GLU A 28 -9.79 -8.12 -3.25
C GLU A 28 -10.61 -7.10 -2.44
N PRO A 29 -11.94 -6.95 -2.61
CA PRO A 29 -12.73 -6.06 -1.77
C PRO A 29 -12.63 -6.41 -0.27
N THR A 30 -12.69 -7.70 0.08
CA THR A 30 -12.54 -8.17 1.46
C THR A 30 -11.12 -7.93 1.98
N GLN A 31 -10.11 -8.24 1.17
CA GLN A 31 -8.70 -7.99 1.51
C GLN A 31 -8.44 -6.49 1.76
N ALA A 32 -8.96 -5.62 0.88
CA ALA A 32 -8.85 -4.17 1.02
C ALA A 32 -9.55 -3.65 2.28
N ALA A 33 -10.74 -4.17 2.62
CA ALA A 33 -11.45 -3.80 3.84
C ALA A 33 -10.65 -4.17 5.11
N LEU A 34 -10.03 -5.36 5.14
CA LEU A 34 -9.17 -5.78 6.27
C LEU A 34 -7.91 -4.92 6.36
N ARG A 35 -7.29 -4.56 5.22
CA ARG A 35 -6.16 -3.62 5.13
C ARG A 35 -6.53 -2.26 5.72
N LYS A 36 -7.68 -1.72 5.34
CA LYS A 36 -8.18 -0.43 5.84
C LYS A 36 -8.42 -0.43 7.35
N ARG A 37 -8.84 -1.57 7.93
CA ARG A 37 -8.97 -1.70 9.40
C ARG A 37 -7.62 -1.47 10.10
N ILE A 38 -6.53 -2.03 9.57
CA ILE A 38 -5.18 -1.82 10.11
C ILE A 38 -4.76 -0.36 9.95
N VAL A 39 -4.86 0.20 8.74
CA VAL A 39 -4.49 1.60 8.45
C VAL A 39 -5.26 2.57 9.33
N THR A 40 -6.58 2.40 9.44
CA THR A 40 -7.44 3.26 10.27
C THR A 40 -7.05 3.16 11.76
N THR A 41 -6.70 1.97 12.24
CA THR A 41 -6.22 1.78 13.61
C THR A 41 -4.92 2.58 13.86
N GLN A 42 -3.97 2.56 12.91
CA GLN A 42 -2.74 3.34 13.02
C GLN A 42 -3.03 4.85 13.01
N LEU A 43 -3.87 5.33 12.09
CA LEU A 43 -4.24 6.75 12.01
C LEU A 43 -4.89 7.25 13.31
N LYS A 44 -5.78 6.45 13.92
CA LYS A 44 -6.41 6.76 15.22
C LYS A 44 -5.38 6.79 16.35
N LEU A 45 -4.47 5.80 16.39
CA LEU A 45 -3.40 5.75 17.39
C LEU A 45 -2.48 6.98 17.30
N TRP A 46 -2.19 7.45 16.11
CA TRP A 46 -1.36 8.64 15.88
C TRP A 46 -2.11 9.95 15.98
N GLN A 47 -3.44 9.91 16.10
CA GLN A 47 -4.31 11.09 16.08
C GLN A 47 -4.03 11.99 14.86
N ALA A 48 -3.79 11.37 13.70
CA ALA A 48 -3.35 12.05 12.49
C ALA A 48 -4.42 13.02 11.97
N ARG A 49 -4.07 14.30 11.83
CA ARG A 49 -4.98 15.35 11.36
C ARG A 49 -4.71 15.77 9.91
N ARG A 50 -3.44 15.76 9.50
CA ARG A 50 -2.99 16.05 8.13
C ARG A 50 -2.47 14.76 7.53
N VAL A 51 -3.24 14.17 6.62
CA VAL A 51 -2.98 12.85 6.04
C VAL A 51 -2.69 12.94 4.56
N LEU A 52 -1.64 12.27 4.09
CA LEU A 52 -1.37 12.01 2.68
C LEU A 52 -1.61 10.54 2.38
N GLU A 53 -2.45 10.22 1.41
CA GLU A 53 -2.64 8.88 0.86
C GLU A 53 -2.05 8.80 -0.54
N VAL A 54 -1.11 7.89 -0.76
CA VAL A 54 -0.46 7.64 -2.05
C VAL A 54 -1.02 6.36 -2.65
N GLY A 55 -1.80 6.51 -3.73
CA GLY A 55 -2.50 5.40 -4.37
C GLY A 55 -3.72 4.95 -3.57
N CYS A 56 -4.88 5.52 -3.83
CA CYS A 56 -6.12 5.19 -3.10
C CYS A 56 -6.92 4.03 -3.72
N GLY A 57 -6.68 3.72 -5.01
CA GLY A 57 -7.48 2.76 -5.75
C GLY A 57 -8.99 3.06 -5.67
N MET A 58 -9.81 2.02 -5.51
CA MET A 58 -11.27 2.13 -5.38
C MET A 58 -11.76 2.40 -3.95
N ALA A 59 -10.87 2.42 -2.97
CA ALA A 59 -11.26 2.48 -1.56
C ALA A 59 -10.47 3.53 -0.78
N PRO A 60 -10.65 4.84 -1.06
CA PRO A 60 -9.96 5.93 -0.38
C PRO A 60 -10.14 5.84 1.15
N ILE A 61 -9.07 6.13 1.90
CA ILE A 61 -9.07 5.96 3.36
C ILE A 61 -10.07 6.88 4.06
N PHE A 62 -10.42 8.02 3.47
CA PHE A 62 -11.37 8.96 4.08
C PHE A 62 -12.78 8.40 4.22
N THR A 63 -13.13 7.29 3.58
CA THR A 63 -14.42 6.63 3.77
C THR A 63 -14.53 5.95 5.15
N ASP A 64 -13.39 5.61 5.76
CA ASP A 64 -13.31 4.91 7.05
C ASP A 64 -12.64 5.72 8.17
N TYR A 65 -11.86 6.74 7.80
CA TYR A 65 -11.21 7.65 8.73
C TYR A 65 -11.68 9.09 8.47
N ARG A 66 -12.30 9.74 9.46
CA ARG A 66 -12.87 11.09 9.33
C ARG A 66 -12.29 12.12 10.30
N ASP A 67 -11.37 11.70 11.17
CA ASP A 67 -10.79 12.56 12.21
C ASP A 67 -9.68 13.50 11.69
N PHE A 68 -9.55 13.64 10.37
CA PHE A 68 -8.59 14.56 9.74
C PHE A 68 -9.12 15.98 9.66
N SER A 69 -8.20 16.94 9.67
CA SER A 69 -8.46 18.35 9.29
C SER A 69 -8.17 18.61 7.81
N GLN A 70 -7.22 17.82 7.23
CA GLN A 70 -6.88 17.84 5.82
C GLN A 70 -6.46 16.44 5.38
N LEU A 71 -6.98 15.98 4.25
CA LEU A 71 -6.56 14.74 3.61
C LEU A 71 -6.25 14.99 2.14
N THR A 72 -5.02 14.63 1.73
CA THR A 72 -4.60 14.75 0.35
C THR A 72 -4.41 13.34 -0.23
N ILE A 73 -4.92 13.10 -1.42
CA ILE A 73 -4.73 11.87 -2.19
C ILE A 73 -3.90 12.20 -3.41
N VAL A 74 -2.86 11.40 -3.68
CA VAL A 74 -2.13 11.40 -4.94
C VAL A 74 -2.37 10.07 -5.63
N GLU A 75 -3.08 10.10 -6.77
CA GLU A 75 -3.51 8.91 -7.50
C GLU A 75 -3.31 9.13 -9.01
N PRO A 76 -2.42 8.38 -9.68
CA PRO A 76 -2.19 8.56 -11.12
C PRO A 76 -3.31 7.99 -11.99
N GLY A 77 -4.03 6.98 -11.53
CA GLY A 77 -5.14 6.36 -12.25
C GLY A 77 -6.33 7.31 -12.38
N ARG A 78 -6.70 7.62 -13.61
CA ARG A 78 -7.78 8.59 -13.87
C ARG A 78 -9.10 8.15 -13.25
N HIS A 79 -9.49 6.90 -13.47
CA HIS A 79 -10.74 6.35 -12.96
C HIS A 79 -10.78 6.37 -11.43
N PHE A 80 -9.67 6.01 -10.77
CA PHE A 80 -9.57 6.01 -9.32
C PHE A 80 -9.61 7.44 -8.75
N ALA A 81 -8.91 8.39 -9.39
CA ALA A 81 -8.92 9.79 -8.97
C ALA A 81 -10.31 10.42 -9.14
N GLU A 82 -11.01 10.15 -10.24
CA GLU A 82 -12.40 10.61 -10.48
C GLU A 82 -13.35 10.00 -9.46
N HIS A 83 -13.22 8.70 -9.17
CA HIS A 83 -14.01 8.01 -8.15
C HIS A 83 -13.77 8.62 -6.75
N ALA A 84 -12.52 8.86 -6.37
CA ALA A 84 -12.20 9.50 -5.10
C ALA A 84 -12.80 10.90 -4.98
N ARG A 85 -12.73 11.71 -6.06
CA ARG A 85 -13.38 13.05 -6.08
C ARG A 85 -14.90 12.96 -5.95
N HIS A 86 -15.52 11.99 -6.62
CA HIS A 86 -16.96 11.76 -6.51
C HIS A 86 -17.37 11.41 -5.08
N LEU A 87 -16.64 10.51 -4.43
CA LEU A 87 -16.88 10.12 -3.03
C LEU A 87 -16.60 11.26 -2.03
N ALA A 88 -15.62 12.10 -2.31
CA ALA A 88 -15.30 13.27 -1.47
C ALA A 88 -16.44 14.31 -1.51
N GLY A 89 -17.12 14.45 -2.64
CA GLY A 89 -18.20 15.44 -2.81
C GLY A 89 -17.69 16.87 -2.56
N PRO A 90 -18.45 17.68 -1.80
CA PRO A 90 -18.08 19.06 -1.51
C PRO A 90 -17.19 19.24 -0.27
N ASP A 91 -16.59 18.18 0.27
CA ASP A 91 -15.72 18.25 1.46
C ASP A 91 -14.38 18.93 1.09
N ASP A 92 -14.25 20.21 1.42
CA ASP A 92 -13.08 21.04 1.13
C ASP A 92 -11.80 20.63 1.87
N ARG A 93 -11.92 19.74 2.87
CA ARG A 93 -10.78 19.14 3.58
C ARG A 93 -10.07 18.08 2.75
N ILE A 94 -10.68 17.61 1.65
CA ILE A 94 -10.16 16.51 0.82
C ILE A 94 -9.66 17.06 -0.51
N LEU A 95 -8.37 16.87 -0.79
CA LEU A 95 -7.74 17.21 -2.05
C LEU A 95 -7.33 15.96 -2.82
N VAL A 96 -7.77 15.81 -4.07
CA VAL A 96 -7.36 14.71 -4.95
C VAL A 96 -6.53 15.22 -6.11
N ILE A 97 -5.25 14.84 -6.13
CA ILE A 97 -4.26 15.16 -7.15
C ILE A 97 -4.12 13.95 -8.07
N GLN A 98 -4.43 14.13 -9.35
CA GLN A 98 -4.26 13.08 -10.35
C GLN A 98 -2.88 13.20 -10.99
N ASP A 99 -1.89 12.57 -10.37
CA ASP A 99 -0.50 12.55 -10.86
C ASP A 99 0.27 11.40 -10.18
N PHE A 100 1.46 11.10 -10.68
CA PHE A 100 2.44 10.32 -9.94
C PHE A 100 3.03 11.13 -8.79
N LEU A 101 3.30 10.46 -7.66
CA LEU A 101 3.84 11.15 -6.49
C LEU A 101 5.15 11.87 -6.78
N GLU A 102 6.03 11.26 -7.56
CA GLU A 102 7.34 11.80 -7.91
C GLU A 102 7.25 13.16 -8.63
N ASN A 103 6.17 13.37 -9.39
CA ASN A 103 5.90 14.67 -10.03
C ASN A 103 5.23 15.63 -9.04
N ALA A 104 4.19 15.14 -8.34
CA ALA A 104 3.37 15.95 -7.45
C ALA A 104 4.17 16.49 -6.26
N ALA A 105 5.10 15.73 -5.70
CA ALA A 105 5.89 16.12 -4.52
C ALA A 105 6.77 17.35 -4.75
N GLY A 106 7.22 17.58 -5.99
CA GLY A 106 8.05 18.73 -6.38
C GLY A 106 7.26 19.96 -6.84
N SER A 107 5.94 19.89 -6.89
CA SER A 107 5.08 20.95 -7.46
C SER A 107 3.93 21.34 -6.54
N ALA A 108 3.29 22.48 -6.83
CA ALA A 108 2.06 22.85 -6.15
C ALA A 108 0.94 21.82 -6.50
N PRO A 109 0.06 21.45 -5.54
CA PRO A 109 -0.06 22.02 -4.19
C PRO A 109 0.75 21.32 -3.09
N LEU A 110 1.55 20.25 -3.39
CA LEU A 110 2.27 19.49 -2.36
C LEU A 110 3.58 20.15 -1.92
N PHE A 111 4.24 20.90 -2.81
CA PHE A 111 5.52 21.49 -2.48
C PHE A 111 5.47 22.33 -1.20
N GLY A 112 6.35 22.02 -0.25
CA GLY A 112 6.40 22.68 1.05
C GLY A 112 5.33 22.24 2.05
N GLN A 113 4.44 21.31 1.69
CA GLN A 113 3.49 20.70 2.63
C GLN A 113 4.17 19.63 3.48
N THR A 114 3.65 19.46 4.69
CA THR A 114 4.06 18.38 5.60
C THR A 114 2.82 17.70 6.17
N PHE A 115 2.96 16.44 6.57
CA PHE A 115 1.84 15.62 7.02
C PHE A 115 2.16 14.96 8.37
N ASP A 116 1.11 14.70 9.17
CA ASP A 116 1.22 13.91 10.41
C ASP A 116 1.39 12.43 10.07
N ALA A 117 0.61 11.98 9.07
CA ALA A 117 0.67 10.62 8.56
C ALA A 117 0.71 10.59 7.03
N ILE A 118 1.53 9.67 6.51
CA ILE A 118 1.60 9.34 5.08
C ILE A 118 1.29 7.86 4.93
N LEU A 119 0.43 7.51 3.98
CA LEU A 119 0.00 6.15 3.69
C LEU A 119 0.51 5.72 2.32
N VAL A 120 1.23 4.59 2.28
CA VAL A 120 1.66 3.89 1.06
C VAL A 120 1.15 2.45 1.17
N SER A 121 -0.15 2.32 0.98
CA SER A 121 -0.88 1.09 1.31
C SER A 121 -1.12 0.24 0.06
N GLY A 122 -0.55 -0.98 0.04
CA GLY A 122 -0.72 -1.91 -1.07
C GLY A 122 -0.06 -1.44 -2.38
N LEU A 123 0.99 -0.62 -2.32
CA LEU A 123 1.53 0.06 -3.51
C LEU A 123 2.97 -0.38 -3.88
N LEU A 124 3.89 -0.50 -2.91
CA LEU A 124 5.33 -0.64 -3.23
C LEU A 124 5.67 -1.87 -4.07
N HIS A 125 4.90 -2.94 -3.96
CA HIS A 125 5.11 -4.16 -4.74
C HIS A 125 4.67 -4.02 -6.21
N GLU A 126 3.93 -2.95 -6.52
CA GLU A 126 3.37 -2.68 -7.84
C GLU A 126 4.18 -1.68 -8.66
N ILE A 127 5.19 -1.03 -8.08
CA ILE A 127 6.00 -0.03 -8.76
C ILE A 127 7.40 -0.55 -9.05
N PRO A 128 7.97 -0.18 -10.23
CA PRO A 128 9.29 -0.67 -10.64
C PRO A 128 10.41 -0.18 -9.71
N GLU A 129 10.32 1.05 -9.22
CA GLU A 129 11.37 1.71 -8.43
C GLU A 129 10.85 2.20 -7.06
N PRO A 130 10.49 1.27 -6.14
CA PRO A 130 9.85 1.63 -4.87
C PRO A 130 10.73 2.50 -3.98
N GLN A 131 12.04 2.42 -4.11
CA GLN A 131 12.99 3.27 -3.38
C GLN A 131 12.86 4.74 -3.81
N LYS A 132 12.66 5.03 -5.10
CA LYS A 132 12.48 6.41 -5.61
C LYS A 132 11.20 7.03 -5.06
N LEU A 133 10.10 6.29 -5.04
CA LEU A 133 8.85 6.76 -4.43
C LEU A 133 9.05 7.10 -2.95
N LEU A 134 9.67 6.21 -2.18
CA LEU A 134 9.96 6.47 -0.77
C LEU A 134 10.86 7.70 -0.57
N GLN A 135 11.86 7.90 -1.43
CA GLN A 135 12.72 9.08 -1.39
C GLN A 135 11.94 10.37 -1.74
N ALA A 136 11.01 10.31 -2.69
CA ALA A 136 10.16 11.46 -3.05
C ALA A 136 9.22 11.90 -1.91
N LEU A 137 8.91 11.02 -0.96
CA LEU A 137 8.13 11.36 0.23
C LEU A 137 8.91 12.13 1.29
N ARG A 138 10.25 12.04 1.32
CA ARG A 138 11.06 12.64 2.39
C ARG A 138 10.83 14.14 2.59
N PRO A 139 10.74 14.99 1.54
CA PRO A 139 10.45 16.41 1.70
C PRO A 139 9.08 16.72 2.32
N LEU A 140 8.15 15.76 2.29
CA LEU A 140 6.80 15.89 2.85
C LEU A 140 6.73 15.42 4.32
N CYS A 141 7.85 14.94 4.86
CA CYS A 141 7.96 14.44 6.22
C CYS A 141 8.64 15.46 7.14
N THR A 142 8.18 15.49 8.39
CA THR A 142 8.89 16.06 9.54
C THR A 142 9.42 14.94 10.42
N THR A 143 10.17 15.24 11.47
CA THR A 143 10.63 14.24 12.48
C THR A 143 9.47 13.56 13.22
N THR A 144 8.27 14.17 13.22
CA THR A 144 7.07 13.63 13.85
C THR A 144 6.16 12.88 12.88
N THR A 145 6.37 13.00 11.57
CA THR A 145 5.57 12.30 10.55
C THR A 145 5.67 10.78 10.73
N ARG A 146 4.54 10.11 10.63
CA ARG A 146 4.43 8.65 10.61
C ARG A 146 4.12 8.19 9.19
N LEU A 147 4.98 7.34 8.64
CA LEU A 147 4.75 6.72 7.33
C LEU A 147 4.31 5.27 7.56
N HIS A 148 3.11 4.91 7.07
CA HIS A 148 2.62 3.54 7.05
C HIS A 148 2.79 2.94 5.68
N VAL A 149 3.47 1.81 5.62
CA VAL A 149 3.67 1.02 4.40
C VAL A 149 3.12 -0.37 4.64
N ASN A 150 2.31 -0.92 3.72
CA ASN A 150 1.96 -2.32 3.74
C ASN A 150 2.02 -2.93 2.33
N VAL A 151 2.32 -4.22 2.28
CA VAL A 151 2.47 -5.00 1.04
C VAL A 151 2.08 -6.46 1.30
N PRO A 152 1.76 -7.24 0.23
CA PRO A 152 1.62 -8.69 0.33
C PRO A 152 2.88 -9.34 0.90
N ASN A 153 2.69 -10.36 1.73
CA ASN A 153 3.76 -11.09 2.40
C ASN A 153 4.19 -12.33 1.62
N ALA A 154 5.45 -12.37 1.18
CA ALA A 154 6.05 -13.54 0.55
C ALA A 154 6.00 -14.79 1.43
N ARG A 155 6.10 -14.60 2.76
CA ARG A 155 6.13 -15.68 3.76
C ARG A 155 4.79 -15.89 4.46
N SER A 156 3.68 -15.50 3.81
CA SER A 156 2.34 -15.74 4.34
C SER A 156 2.01 -17.24 4.42
N LEU A 157 1.11 -17.62 5.35
CA LEU A 157 0.72 -19.01 5.56
C LEU A 157 0.33 -19.72 4.26
N HIS A 158 -0.51 -19.10 3.42
CA HIS A 158 -0.96 -19.73 2.17
C HIS A 158 0.16 -19.91 1.13
N ARG A 159 1.20 -19.04 1.13
CA ARG A 159 2.36 -19.19 0.23
C ARG A 159 3.30 -20.28 0.75
N LEU A 160 3.52 -20.36 2.06
CA LEU A 160 4.28 -21.44 2.67
C LEU A 160 3.58 -22.79 2.42
N LEU A 161 2.26 -22.86 2.59
CA LEU A 161 1.50 -24.07 2.28
C LEU A 161 1.64 -24.45 0.79
N ALA A 162 1.56 -23.47 -0.12
CA ALA A 162 1.75 -23.72 -1.55
C ALA A 162 3.15 -24.26 -1.88
N LEU A 163 4.19 -23.77 -1.18
CA LEU A 163 5.57 -24.28 -1.30
C LEU A 163 5.66 -25.75 -0.87
N GLU A 164 5.16 -26.07 0.31
CA GLU A 164 5.17 -27.45 0.86
C GLU A 164 4.33 -28.43 0.03
N MET A 165 3.31 -27.94 -0.67
CA MET A 165 2.51 -28.73 -1.62
C MET A 165 3.19 -28.87 -2.99
N GLY A 166 4.34 -28.24 -3.23
CA GLY A 166 5.00 -28.24 -4.54
C GLY A 166 4.25 -27.47 -5.64
N LEU A 167 3.37 -26.53 -5.26
CA LEU A 167 2.63 -25.68 -6.19
C LEU A 167 3.44 -24.45 -6.62
N ILE A 168 4.44 -24.07 -5.86
CA ILE A 168 5.45 -23.07 -6.18
C ILE A 168 6.81 -23.57 -5.70
N ASP A 169 7.87 -23.20 -6.43
CA ASP A 169 9.24 -23.57 -6.10
C ASP A 169 9.99 -22.46 -5.34
N ASP A 170 9.47 -21.24 -5.37
CA ASP A 170 10.08 -20.06 -4.75
C ASP A 170 9.02 -19.15 -4.17
N LEU A 171 9.19 -18.75 -2.90
CA LEU A 171 8.31 -17.79 -2.20
C LEU A 171 8.37 -16.38 -2.77
N TYR A 172 9.46 -16.01 -3.44
CA TYR A 172 9.67 -14.65 -3.97
C TYR A 172 9.33 -14.55 -5.45
N ALA A 173 9.15 -15.66 -6.14
CA ALA A 173 8.70 -15.66 -7.53
C ALA A 173 7.30 -15.03 -7.64
N LEU A 174 7.12 -14.18 -8.67
CA LEU A 174 5.82 -13.61 -8.99
C LEU A 174 4.89 -14.70 -9.52
N SER A 175 3.70 -14.82 -8.94
CA SER A 175 2.63 -15.66 -9.47
C SER A 175 2.06 -15.07 -10.78
N ASP A 176 1.34 -15.90 -11.55
CA ASP A 176 0.67 -15.42 -12.77
C ASP A 176 -0.32 -14.28 -12.49
N ARG A 177 -1.03 -14.33 -11.36
CA ARG A 177 -1.89 -13.22 -10.91
C ARG A 177 -1.08 -11.95 -10.67
N GLN A 178 0.07 -12.01 -10.00
CA GLN A 178 0.92 -10.86 -9.74
C GLN A 178 1.46 -10.26 -11.05
N ARG A 179 1.86 -11.11 -12.02
CA ARG A 179 2.28 -10.66 -13.35
C ARG A 179 1.12 -9.99 -14.11
N MET A 180 -0.08 -10.56 -14.03
CA MET A 180 -1.28 -9.97 -14.64
C MET A 180 -1.63 -8.60 -14.04
N LEU A 181 -1.43 -8.42 -12.73
CA LEU A 181 -1.58 -7.16 -12.02
C LEU A 181 -0.36 -6.22 -12.15
N GLN A 182 0.57 -6.54 -13.04
CA GLN A 182 1.79 -5.74 -13.29
C GLN A 182 2.61 -5.48 -12.00
N GLN A 183 2.64 -6.45 -11.08
CA GLN A 183 3.47 -6.36 -9.89
C GLN A 183 4.93 -6.62 -10.25
N HIS A 184 5.84 -5.93 -9.56
CA HIS A 184 7.27 -5.95 -9.86
C HIS A 184 8.11 -6.61 -8.76
N SER A 185 7.63 -6.61 -7.53
CA SER A 185 8.40 -7.06 -6.37
C SER A 185 7.55 -7.90 -5.42
N THR A 186 8.21 -8.82 -4.73
CA THR A 186 7.62 -9.60 -3.64
C THR A 186 8.44 -9.34 -2.38
N PHE A 187 7.77 -9.04 -1.28
CA PHE A 187 8.41 -8.64 -0.02
C PHE A 187 8.10 -9.60 1.11
N ASP A 188 9.08 -9.78 1.99
CA ASP A 188 8.91 -10.18 3.38
C ASP A 188 9.28 -9.01 4.31
N LEU A 189 9.15 -9.18 5.62
CA LEU A 189 9.47 -8.12 6.59
C LEU A 189 10.92 -7.64 6.47
N GLN A 190 11.87 -8.54 6.23
CA GLN A 190 13.28 -8.16 6.15
C GLN A 190 13.57 -7.33 4.90
N SER A 191 13.16 -7.81 3.73
CA SER A 191 13.40 -7.12 2.46
C SER A 191 12.67 -5.77 2.37
N LEU A 192 11.46 -5.67 2.97
CA LEU A 192 10.74 -4.40 3.08
C LEU A 192 11.46 -3.44 4.03
N THR A 193 11.97 -3.93 5.17
CA THR A 193 12.75 -3.14 6.12
C THR A 193 14.03 -2.60 5.47
N ASP A 194 14.77 -3.44 4.76
CA ASP A 194 16.00 -3.05 4.07
C ASP A 194 15.75 -1.98 3.00
N LEU A 195 14.64 -2.11 2.26
CA LEU A 195 14.21 -1.10 1.29
C LEU A 195 13.96 0.25 1.97
N CYS A 196 13.21 0.25 3.07
CA CYS A 196 12.87 1.47 3.82
C CYS A 196 14.12 2.12 4.45
N HIS A 197 15.04 1.32 5.00
CA HIS A 197 16.31 1.81 5.52
C HIS A 197 17.15 2.48 4.43
N ARG A 198 17.29 1.84 3.25
CA ARG A 198 17.99 2.45 2.10
C ARG A 198 17.34 3.75 1.62
N ALA A 199 16.03 3.88 1.79
CA ALA A 199 15.33 5.12 1.47
C ALA A 199 15.42 6.19 2.57
N GLY A 200 16.10 5.91 3.71
CA GLY A 200 16.33 6.85 4.80
C GLY A 200 15.22 6.93 5.82
N TYR A 201 14.57 5.81 6.07
CA TYR A 201 13.57 5.66 7.13
C TYR A 201 14.04 4.65 8.18
N GLU A 202 13.58 4.81 9.41
CA GLU A 202 13.73 3.82 10.46
C GLU A 202 12.37 3.23 10.85
N VAL A 203 12.37 1.94 11.22
CA VAL A 203 11.17 1.22 11.64
C VAL A 203 10.86 1.54 13.10
N ILE A 204 9.65 2.02 13.37
CA ILE A 204 9.13 2.30 14.72
C ILE A 204 8.01 1.33 15.13
N GLY A 205 7.56 0.47 14.22
CA GLY A 205 6.59 -0.57 14.45
C GLY A 205 6.46 -1.44 13.22
N GLN A 206 6.13 -2.70 13.41
CA GLN A 206 5.96 -3.65 12.32
C GLN A 206 5.01 -4.78 12.73
N GLY A 207 4.47 -5.48 11.74
CA GLY A 207 3.65 -6.65 11.98
C GLY A 207 3.15 -7.28 10.70
N SER A 208 2.35 -8.31 10.87
CA SER A 208 1.55 -8.92 9.82
C SER A 208 0.08 -8.95 10.21
N TYR A 209 -0.79 -9.26 9.29
CA TYR A 209 -2.22 -9.40 9.58
C TYR A 209 -2.91 -10.33 8.61
N PHE A 210 -4.06 -10.85 9.05
CA PHE A 210 -4.90 -11.75 8.31
C PHE A 210 -4.21 -13.05 7.91
N ILE A 211 -4.28 -14.04 8.81
CA ILE A 211 -3.76 -15.39 8.55
C ILE A 211 -4.67 -16.08 7.55
N LYS A 212 -4.36 -15.91 6.27
CA LYS A 212 -5.13 -16.47 5.17
C LYS A 212 -4.63 -17.86 4.82
N PRO A 213 -5.45 -18.92 4.96
CA PRO A 213 -5.00 -20.30 4.70
C PRO A 213 -4.93 -20.65 3.21
N PHE A 214 -5.70 -20.00 2.35
CA PHE A 214 -5.87 -20.37 0.95
C PHE A 214 -5.64 -19.22 -0.02
N ALA A 215 -5.50 -19.52 -1.32
CA ALA A 215 -5.40 -18.52 -2.38
C ALA A 215 -6.69 -17.67 -2.50
N HIS A 216 -6.62 -16.50 -3.14
CA HIS A 216 -7.75 -15.58 -3.27
C HIS A 216 -9.01 -16.24 -3.85
N ALA A 217 -8.86 -17.03 -4.92
CA ALA A 217 -10.00 -17.69 -5.55
C ALA A 217 -10.71 -18.68 -4.61
N GLN A 218 -9.93 -19.43 -3.80
CA GLN A 218 -10.48 -20.35 -2.82
C GLN A 218 -11.15 -19.61 -1.65
N MET A 219 -10.54 -18.51 -1.19
CA MET A 219 -11.13 -17.66 -0.15
C MET A 219 -12.46 -17.05 -0.64
N GLN A 220 -12.53 -16.64 -1.90
CA GLN A 220 -13.79 -16.15 -2.51
C GLN A 220 -14.84 -17.26 -2.52
N GLN A 221 -14.50 -18.47 -2.96
CA GLN A 221 -15.44 -19.61 -2.96
C GLN A 221 -15.99 -19.88 -1.55
N LEU A 222 -15.14 -19.83 -0.51
CA LEU A 222 -15.59 -20.01 0.88
C LEU A 222 -16.52 -18.89 1.33
N GLN A 223 -16.31 -17.66 0.86
CA GLN A 223 -17.19 -16.52 1.11
C GLN A 223 -18.53 -16.67 0.38
N ASP A 224 -18.50 -17.08 -0.88
CA ASP A 224 -19.70 -17.26 -1.72
C ASP A 224 -20.65 -18.32 -1.17
N ILE A 225 -20.13 -19.39 -0.57
CA ILE A 225 -20.93 -20.43 0.10
C ILE A 225 -21.27 -20.11 1.56
N GLY A 226 -20.92 -18.91 2.05
CA GLY A 226 -21.21 -18.48 3.43
C GLY A 226 -20.37 -19.14 4.52
N MET A 227 -19.33 -19.90 4.16
CA MET A 227 -18.43 -20.52 5.14
C MET A 227 -17.44 -19.50 5.74
N LEU A 228 -17.04 -18.51 4.96
CA LEU A 228 -16.17 -17.41 5.38
C LEU A 228 -17.03 -16.17 5.67
N ASP A 229 -17.59 -16.10 6.85
CA ASP A 229 -18.37 -14.98 7.36
C ASP A 229 -17.48 -13.95 8.11
N GLU A 230 -18.06 -12.84 8.59
CA GLU A 230 -17.33 -11.81 9.33
C GLU A 230 -16.67 -12.35 10.61
N ARG A 231 -17.31 -13.27 11.32
CA ARG A 231 -16.76 -13.88 12.53
C ARG A 231 -15.52 -14.72 12.20
N MET A 232 -15.54 -15.45 11.10
CA MET A 232 -14.38 -16.20 10.62
C MET A 232 -13.26 -15.26 10.19
N LEU A 233 -13.57 -14.17 9.46
CA LEU A 233 -12.61 -13.15 9.08
C LEU A 233 -11.95 -12.50 10.31
N ASP A 234 -12.71 -12.17 11.33
CA ASP A 234 -12.17 -11.63 12.60
C ASP A 234 -11.29 -12.66 13.33
N GLY A 235 -11.67 -13.93 13.30
CA GLY A 235 -10.85 -15.03 13.80
C GLY A 235 -9.51 -15.13 13.08
N LEU A 236 -9.53 -15.08 11.75
CA LEU A 236 -8.31 -15.10 10.91
C LEU A 236 -7.42 -13.87 11.13
N MET A 237 -8.01 -12.70 11.39
CA MET A 237 -7.27 -11.52 11.84
C MET A 237 -6.63 -11.74 13.23
N GLY A 238 -7.38 -12.29 14.16
CA GLY A 238 -6.93 -12.55 15.53
C GLY A 238 -5.87 -13.65 15.66
N LEU A 239 -5.75 -14.55 14.68
CA LEU A 239 -4.74 -15.62 14.68
C LEU A 239 -3.30 -15.10 14.59
N GLU A 240 -3.08 -13.87 14.14
CA GLU A 240 -1.73 -13.29 14.03
C GLU A 240 -0.98 -13.32 15.36
N LYS A 241 -1.66 -13.11 16.49
CA LYS A 241 -1.06 -13.20 17.83
C LYS A 241 -0.50 -14.59 18.18
N HIS A 242 -0.98 -15.64 17.51
CA HIS A 242 -0.52 -17.04 17.69
C HIS A 242 0.44 -17.46 16.58
N LEU A 243 0.38 -16.83 15.41
CA LEU A 243 1.16 -17.14 14.20
C LEU A 243 1.82 -15.86 13.67
N PRO A 244 2.66 -15.18 14.47
CA PRO A 244 3.23 -13.89 14.10
C PRO A 244 4.07 -13.99 12.82
N GLY A 245 3.93 -13.00 11.94
CA GLY A 245 4.67 -12.93 10.69
C GLY A 245 4.11 -13.78 9.55
N LEU A 246 3.05 -14.59 9.78
CA LEU A 246 2.42 -15.44 8.76
C LEU A 246 1.18 -14.81 8.11
N GLY A 247 0.86 -13.57 8.43
CA GLY A 247 -0.24 -12.83 7.82
C GLY A 247 -0.09 -12.71 6.30
N SER A 248 -1.20 -12.58 5.60
CA SER A 248 -1.22 -12.41 4.14
C SER A 248 -0.57 -11.11 3.68
N GLU A 249 -0.56 -10.12 4.55
CA GLU A 249 0.11 -8.84 4.36
C GLU A 249 0.99 -8.51 5.57
N ILE A 250 2.04 -7.74 5.31
CA ILE A 250 2.95 -7.18 6.30
C ILE A 250 2.89 -5.66 6.25
N TYR A 251 3.20 -5.01 7.36
CA TYR A 251 3.30 -3.57 7.43
C TYR A 251 4.52 -3.11 8.23
N LEU A 252 4.99 -1.92 7.87
CA LEU A 252 5.96 -1.14 8.64
C LEU A 252 5.36 0.24 8.94
N ASN A 253 5.56 0.67 10.18
CA ASN A 253 5.40 2.05 10.60
C ASN A 253 6.80 2.66 10.70
N LEU A 254 7.00 3.80 10.06
CA LEU A 254 8.30 4.38 9.81
C LEU A 254 8.33 5.84 10.23
N ARG A 255 9.53 6.36 10.50
CA ARG A 255 9.83 7.78 10.55
C ARG A 255 11.09 8.08 9.75
N VAL A 256 11.29 9.33 9.33
CA VAL A 256 12.53 9.75 8.68
C VAL A 256 13.71 9.65 9.65
N THR A 257 14.87 9.25 9.14
CA THR A 257 16.12 9.35 9.90
C THR A 257 16.68 10.75 9.79
N ASP A 258 17.22 11.31 10.88
CA ASP A 258 17.89 12.63 10.90
C ASP A 258 19.23 12.62 10.17
N ARG A 259 19.73 11.45 9.75
CA ARG A 259 21.00 11.35 9.05
C ARG A 259 20.83 11.74 7.58
N PRO A 260 21.59 12.75 7.08
CA PRO A 260 21.72 12.92 5.64
C PRO A 260 22.30 11.62 5.07
N HIS A 261 21.68 11.09 4.00
CA HIS A 261 22.31 10.02 3.25
C HIS A 261 23.65 10.55 2.72
N THR A 262 24.73 10.02 3.26
CA THR A 262 26.03 10.05 2.57
C THR A 262 25.90 9.07 1.41
N PRO A 263 26.19 9.48 0.17
CA PRO A 263 26.06 8.65 -1.03
C PRO A 263 26.96 7.43 -1.01
#